data_0d9cb67d6c47c268ab829ad7f906c79d
#
_entry.id   0d9cb67d6c47c268ab829ad7f906c79d
#
_cell.length_a   1.000
_cell.length_b   1.000
_cell.length_c   1.000
_cell.angle_alpha   90.00
_cell.angle_beta   90.00
_cell.angle_gamma   90.00
#
_symmetry.space_group_name_H-M   'P 1'
#
loop_
_entity.id
_entity.type
_entity.pdbx_description
1 polymer ?
#
loop_
_entity_poly.entity_id
_entity_poly.type
_entity_poly.pdbx_seq_one_letter_code
_entity_poly.pdbx_strand_id
1 'polypeptide(L)'
;MVNFTTNTYQMKREILNFSNKISKHLSKPDKKFIADMTYGMLAAGSCLLTDVVEQLHEDTKKVNSVERLTRHLNNGTSSTALKSYLTAIRKWAPQKPVIHIDDSDVVKPDGYKFEALGLVRDGSKSTASKTVYEKGYHVTEACVLTKNNHPVSIFSEIHSSKEKHFTSINDVTFSAMERGAALFGKATFAMDRGYDDNKMFLKLDELEQDYVIRLTAKRKLFFHGKWISATLLRNQRKGKIKTTLTYKGQKHEACLSHVK
;
A
#
# COMPACT_ATOMS: atom_id res chain seq x y z
N MET A 1 1.07 -30.66 -25.74
CA MET A 1 -0.17 -29.98 -25.33
C MET A 1 -0.12 -29.82 -23.81
N VAL A 2 0.04 -28.62 -23.31
CA VAL A 2 -0.06 -28.35 -21.86
C VAL A 2 -1.53 -28.49 -21.51
N ASN A 3 -1.82 -29.39 -20.57
CA ASN A 3 -3.19 -29.74 -20.19
C ASN A 3 -3.78 -28.59 -19.34
N PHE A 4 -4.49 -27.64 -19.97
CA PHE A 4 -5.09 -26.47 -19.33
C PHE A 4 -5.91 -26.82 -18.07
N THR A 5 -6.60 -27.95 -18.08
CA THR A 5 -7.37 -28.48 -16.93
C THR A 5 -6.49 -28.77 -15.72
N THR A 6 -5.29 -29.32 -15.91
CA THR A 6 -4.37 -29.67 -14.82
C THR A 6 -3.81 -28.40 -14.16
N ASN A 7 -3.44 -27.40 -14.93
CA ASN A 7 -2.92 -26.13 -14.41
C ASN A 7 -3.99 -25.35 -13.63
N THR A 8 -5.22 -25.29 -14.12
CA THR A 8 -6.34 -24.62 -13.46
C THR A 8 -6.65 -25.28 -12.12
N TYR A 9 -6.66 -26.64 -12.08
CA TYR A 9 -6.89 -27.38 -10.86
C TYR A 9 -5.77 -27.18 -9.84
N GLN A 10 -4.52 -27.15 -10.28
CA GLN A 10 -3.36 -26.88 -9.43
C GLN A 10 -3.43 -25.48 -8.84
N MET A 11 -3.72 -24.46 -9.65
CA MET A 11 -3.91 -23.09 -9.20
C MET A 11 -5.00 -22.97 -8.15
N LYS A 12 -6.18 -23.56 -8.39
CA LYS A 12 -7.28 -23.59 -7.41
C LYS A 12 -6.84 -24.20 -6.09
N ARG A 13 -6.13 -25.30 -6.13
CA ARG A 13 -5.62 -25.98 -4.93
C ARG A 13 -4.64 -25.11 -4.16
N GLU A 14 -3.73 -24.41 -4.84
CA GLU A 14 -2.76 -23.50 -4.20
C GLU A 14 -3.45 -22.31 -3.54
N ILE A 15 -4.42 -21.69 -4.21
CA ILE A 15 -5.23 -20.58 -3.66
C ILE A 15 -5.97 -21.06 -2.40
N LEU A 16 -6.63 -22.20 -2.44
CA LEU A 16 -7.35 -22.73 -1.29
C LEU A 16 -6.40 -23.11 -0.14
N ASN A 17 -5.24 -23.67 -0.43
CA ASN A 17 -4.22 -23.96 0.57
C ASN A 17 -3.70 -22.69 1.25
N PHE A 18 -3.46 -21.64 0.48
CA PHE A 18 -3.08 -20.33 1.02
C PHE A 18 -4.20 -19.76 1.89
N SER A 19 -5.43 -19.72 1.40
CA SER A 19 -6.61 -19.24 2.14
C SER A 19 -6.80 -19.98 3.46
N ASN A 20 -6.68 -21.30 3.45
CA ASN A 20 -6.76 -22.16 4.64
C ASN A 20 -5.63 -21.82 5.64
N LYS A 21 -4.43 -21.52 5.16
CA LYS A 21 -3.28 -21.18 6.00
C LYS A 21 -3.48 -19.86 6.74
N ILE A 22 -3.95 -18.81 6.04
CA ILE A 22 -4.18 -17.49 6.65
C ILE A 22 -5.42 -17.46 7.55
N SER A 23 -6.38 -18.35 7.32
CA SER A 23 -7.62 -18.47 8.09
C SER A 23 -7.63 -19.57 9.16
N LYS A 24 -6.48 -20.24 9.41
CA LYS A 24 -6.38 -21.44 10.27
C LYS A 24 -7.09 -21.32 11.63
N HIS A 25 -7.01 -20.14 12.26
CA HIS A 25 -7.54 -19.88 13.59
C HIS A 25 -8.90 -19.17 13.62
N LEU A 26 -9.57 -19.10 12.48
CA LEU A 26 -10.87 -18.46 12.34
C LEU A 26 -12.04 -19.46 12.49
N SER A 27 -13.24 -18.93 12.64
CA SER A 27 -14.48 -19.71 12.60
C SER A 27 -14.69 -20.38 11.23
N LYS A 28 -15.49 -21.41 11.16
CA LYS A 28 -15.83 -22.06 9.88
C LYS A 28 -16.43 -21.08 8.85
N PRO A 29 -17.40 -20.20 9.20
CA PRO A 29 -17.92 -19.20 8.28
C PRO A 29 -16.86 -18.24 7.76
N ASP A 30 -15.97 -17.74 8.62
CA ASP A 30 -14.89 -16.82 8.21
C ASP A 30 -13.87 -17.50 7.30
N LYS A 31 -13.52 -18.77 7.58
CA LYS A 31 -12.67 -19.56 6.69
C LYS A 31 -13.26 -19.70 5.31
N LYS A 32 -14.55 -20.03 5.25
CA LYS A 32 -15.27 -20.15 3.98
C LYS A 32 -15.28 -18.80 3.25
N PHE A 33 -15.59 -17.71 3.96
CA PHE A 33 -15.58 -16.37 3.37
C PHE A 33 -14.22 -16.00 2.76
N ILE A 34 -13.11 -16.19 3.49
CA ILE A 34 -11.77 -15.91 2.97
C ILE A 34 -11.44 -16.76 1.75
N ALA A 35 -11.78 -18.05 1.78
CA ALA A 35 -11.55 -18.95 0.65
C ALA A 35 -12.38 -18.56 -0.58
N ASP A 36 -13.67 -18.28 -0.39
CA ASP A 36 -14.58 -17.88 -1.46
C ASP A 36 -14.14 -16.55 -2.10
N MET A 37 -13.81 -15.53 -1.29
CA MET A 37 -13.36 -14.25 -1.80
C MET A 37 -12.01 -14.34 -2.51
N THR A 38 -11.02 -15.03 -1.91
CA THR A 38 -9.69 -15.16 -2.51
C THR A 38 -9.76 -15.90 -3.85
N TYR A 39 -10.47 -17.04 -3.87
CA TYR A 39 -10.63 -17.82 -5.10
C TYR A 39 -11.47 -17.08 -6.13
N GLY A 40 -12.65 -16.58 -5.71
CA GLY A 40 -13.60 -15.98 -6.63
C GLY A 40 -13.07 -14.70 -7.30
N MET A 41 -12.40 -13.80 -6.55
CA MET A 41 -11.78 -12.60 -7.13
C MET A 41 -10.67 -12.95 -8.12
N LEU A 42 -9.81 -13.91 -7.80
CA LEU A 42 -8.73 -14.33 -8.70
C LEU A 42 -9.27 -15.04 -9.95
N ALA A 43 -10.30 -15.87 -9.81
CA ALA A 43 -10.90 -16.57 -10.93
C ALA A 43 -11.73 -15.67 -11.85
N ALA A 44 -12.44 -14.69 -11.26
CA ALA A 44 -13.22 -13.70 -12.01
C ALA A 44 -12.38 -12.58 -12.62
N GLY A 45 -11.19 -12.28 -12.06
CA GLY A 45 -10.46 -11.06 -12.36
C GLY A 45 -11.23 -9.78 -11.97
N SER A 46 -12.15 -9.89 -11.01
CA SER A 46 -13.09 -8.85 -10.61
C SER A 46 -13.32 -8.85 -9.10
N CYS A 47 -13.58 -7.68 -8.52
CA CYS A 47 -13.99 -7.54 -7.13
C CYS A 47 -15.53 -7.43 -6.96
N LEU A 48 -16.31 -7.48 -8.04
CA LEU A 48 -17.76 -7.46 -7.97
C LEU A 48 -18.27 -8.79 -7.41
N LEU A 49 -19.08 -8.72 -6.36
CA LEU A 49 -19.57 -9.93 -5.69
C LEU A 49 -20.38 -10.85 -6.62
N THR A 50 -21.10 -10.28 -7.59
CA THR A 50 -21.82 -11.06 -8.62
C THR A 50 -20.87 -11.92 -9.45
N ASP A 51 -19.74 -11.35 -9.88
CA ASP A 51 -18.73 -12.04 -10.67
C ASP A 51 -17.99 -13.09 -9.84
N VAL A 52 -17.65 -12.72 -8.60
CA VAL A 52 -17.04 -13.63 -7.62
C VAL A 52 -17.93 -14.87 -7.42
N VAL A 53 -19.22 -14.68 -7.16
CA VAL A 53 -20.16 -15.76 -6.89
C VAL A 53 -20.33 -16.68 -8.10
N GLU A 54 -20.27 -16.17 -9.33
CA GLU A 54 -20.30 -17.01 -10.54
C GLU A 54 -19.17 -18.03 -10.60
N GLN A 55 -18.00 -17.67 -10.08
CA GLN A 55 -16.84 -18.58 -10.07
C GLN A 55 -16.88 -19.62 -8.94
N LEU A 56 -17.74 -19.43 -7.92
CA LEU A 56 -17.83 -20.36 -6.80
C LEU A 56 -18.57 -21.66 -7.16
N HIS A 57 -19.46 -21.60 -8.16
CA HIS A 57 -20.29 -22.73 -8.62
C HIS A 57 -21.05 -23.44 -7.45
N GLU A 58 -21.61 -22.64 -6.54
CA GLU A 58 -22.42 -23.16 -5.43
C GLU A 58 -23.82 -23.59 -5.92
N ASP A 59 -24.36 -24.65 -5.34
CA ASP A 59 -25.72 -25.16 -5.67
C ASP A 59 -26.84 -24.23 -5.18
N THR A 60 -26.52 -23.18 -4.44
CA THR A 60 -27.47 -22.19 -3.94
C THR A 60 -27.75 -21.10 -4.96
N LYS A 61 -28.92 -20.42 -4.84
CA LYS A 61 -29.22 -19.26 -5.68
C LYS A 61 -28.14 -18.18 -5.55
N LYS A 62 -27.66 -17.64 -6.65
CA LYS A 62 -26.59 -16.62 -6.69
C LYS A 62 -26.86 -15.46 -5.72
N VAL A 63 -28.11 -14.98 -5.63
CA VAL A 63 -28.48 -13.90 -4.71
C VAL A 63 -28.15 -14.22 -3.26
N ASN A 64 -28.40 -15.45 -2.81
CA ASN A 64 -28.11 -15.87 -1.43
C ASN A 64 -26.61 -15.88 -1.13
N SER A 65 -25.80 -16.28 -2.11
CA SER A 65 -24.33 -16.24 -1.99
C SER A 65 -23.82 -14.82 -1.97
N VAL A 66 -24.35 -13.91 -2.79
CA VAL A 66 -24.03 -12.47 -2.75
C VAL A 66 -24.41 -11.88 -1.39
N GLU A 67 -25.60 -12.12 -0.88
CA GLU A 67 -26.04 -11.65 0.44
C GLU A 67 -25.14 -12.18 1.58
N ARG A 68 -24.75 -13.45 1.51
CA ARG A 68 -23.82 -14.06 2.47
C ARG A 68 -22.47 -13.34 2.48
N LEU A 69 -21.87 -13.10 1.32
CA LEU A 69 -20.59 -12.38 1.20
C LEU A 69 -20.73 -10.93 1.65
N THR A 70 -21.80 -10.23 1.25
CA THR A 70 -22.08 -8.85 1.68
C THR A 70 -22.19 -8.75 3.19
N ARG A 71 -22.89 -9.68 3.84
CA ARG A 71 -23.02 -9.72 5.30
C ARG A 71 -21.66 -9.88 6.00
N HIS A 72 -20.79 -10.74 5.48
CA HIS A 72 -19.43 -10.87 5.99
C HIS A 72 -18.60 -9.62 5.82
N LEU A 73 -18.70 -8.94 4.68
CA LEU A 73 -18.01 -7.66 4.45
C LEU A 73 -18.48 -6.58 5.44
N ASN A 74 -19.78 -6.48 5.68
CA ASN A 74 -20.34 -5.52 6.63
C ASN A 74 -19.89 -5.79 8.08
N ASN A 75 -19.74 -7.05 8.46
CA ASN A 75 -19.29 -7.44 9.80
C ASN A 75 -17.76 -7.30 9.96
N GLY A 76 -17.02 -7.12 8.87
CA GLY A 76 -15.58 -7.12 8.84
C GLY A 76 -14.95 -8.51 9.01
N THR A 77 -13.66 -8.60 8.69
CA THR A 77 -12.88 -9.83 8.90
C THR A 77 -12.05 -9.73 10.18
N SER A 78 -11.83 -10.85 10.84
CA SER A 78 -11.01 -10.92 12.04
C SER A 78 -9.56 -10.43 11.76
N SER A 79 -9.04 -9.59 12.64
CA SER A 79 -7.62 -9.15 12.60
C SER A 79 -6.61 -10.32 12.62
N THR A 80 -7.06 -11.51 13.05
CA THR A 80 -6.25 -12.73 13.05
C THR A 80 -5.89 -13.16 11.62
N ALA A 81 -6.77 -12.96 10.63
CA ALA A 81 -6.47 -13.24 9.23
C ALA A 81 -5.33 -12.36 8.73
N LEU A 82 -5.41 -11.05 9.00
CA LEU A 82 -4.34 -10.09 8.65
C LEU A 82 -3.02 -10.45 9.33
N LYS A 83 -3.02 -10.80 10.62
CA LYS A 83 -1.81 -11.23 11.34
C LYS A 83 -1.18 -12.48 10.71
N SER A 84 -2.00 -13.45 10.33
CA SER A 84 -1.54 -14.69 9.68
C SER A 84 -0.97 -14.40 8.29
N TYR A 85 -1.61 -13.53 7.52
CA TYR A 85 -1.15 -13.04 6.23
C TYR A 85 0.21 -12.35 6.35
N LEU A 86 0.35 -11.36 7.22
CA LEU A 86 1.60 -10.64 7.45
C LEU A 86 2.73 -11.56 7.92
N THR A 87 2.42 -12.57 8.74
CA THR A 87 3.38 -13.60 9.15
C THR A 87 3.89 -14.43 7.96
N ALA A 88 3.00 -14.73 7.00
CA ALA A 88 3.40 -15.41 5.77
C ALA A 88 4.31 -14.54 4.90
N ILE A 89 3.97 -13.27 4.72
CA ILE A 89 4.78 -12.30 3.96
C ILE A 89 6.19 -12.15 4.54
N ARG A 90 6.32 -12.07 5.86
CA ARG A 90 7.62 -11.98 6.53
C ARG A 90 8.58 -13.11 6.12
N LYS A 91 8.05 -14.31 5.84
CA LYS A 91 8.87 -15.45 5.37
C LYS A 91 9.33 -15.32 3.93
N TRP A 92 8.57 -14.60 3.10
CA TRP A 92 8.86 -14.39 1.68
C TRP A 92 9.77 -13.19 1.43
N ALA A 93 9.74 -12.20 2.32
CA ALA A 93 10.57 -11.02 2.23
C ALA A 93 12.05 -11.32 2.52
N PRO A 94 12.99 -10.54 1.97
CA PRO A 94 14.39 -10.57 2.38
C PRO A 94 14.57 -10.13 3.83
N GLN A 95 15.75 -10.39 4.39
CA GLN A 95 16.06 -10.02 5.79
C GLN A 95 16.01 -8.51 6.04
N LYS A 96 16.48 -7.71 5.06
CA LYS A 96 16.35 -6.25 5.04
C LYS A 96 15.55 -5.87 3.79
N PRO A 97 14.22 -5.81 3.91
CA PRO A 97 13.38 -5.54 2.75
C PRO A 97 13.38 -4.07 2.37
N VAL A 98 13.08 -3.81 1.10
CA VAL A 98 12.67 -2.48 0.63
C VAL A 98 11.15 -2.42 0.67
N ILE A 99 10.62 -1.41 1.34
CA ILE A 99 9.19 -1.13 1.46
C ILE A 99 8.90 0.11 0.62
N HIS A 100 8.04 -0.04 -0.36
CA HIS A 100 7.56 1.07 -1.19
C HIS A 100 6.25 1.58 -0.60
N ILE A 101 6.16 2.90 -0.39
CA ILE A 101 4.91 3.56 0.01
C ILE A 101 4.52 4.52 -1.12
N ASP A 102 3.26 4.45 -1.52
CA ASP A 102 2.68 5.34 -2.52
C ASP A 102 1.20 5.60 -2.22
N ASP A 103 0.73 6.79 -2.59
CA ASP A 103 -0.67 7.17 -2.47
C ASP A 103 -1.30 7.19 -3.87
N SER A 104 -2.53 6.73 -3.94
CA SER A 104 -3.33 6.80 -5.15
C SER A 104 -4.74 7.31 -4.87
N ASP A 105 -5.41 7.77 -5.92
CA ASP A 105 -6.76 8.31 -5.83
C ASP A 105 -7.76 7.38 -6.51
N VAL A 106 -8.86 7.08 -5.81
CA VAL A 106 -9.99 6.32 -6.36
C VAL A 106 -11.14 7.29 -6.63
N VAL A 107 -11.28 7.68 -7.89
CA VAL A 107 -12.30 8.63 -8.35
C VAL A 107 -13.66 7.96 -8.45
N LYS A 108 -14.69 8.55 -7.85
CA LYS A 108 -16.08 8.07 -7.81
C LYS A 108 -17.07 9.23 -8.08
N PRO A 109 -17.09 9.81 -9.30
CA PRO A 109 -17.89 11.00 -9.59
C PRO A 109 -19.40 10.76 -9.37
N ASP A 110 -19.88 9.55 -9.67
CA ASP A 110 -21.29 9.14 -9.56
C ASP A 110 -21.59 8.39 -8.24
N GLY A 111 -20.69 8.46 -7.28
CA GLY A 111 -20.76 7.73 -6.01
C GLY A 111 -21.69 8.36 -4.98
N TYR A 112 -22.91 8.73 -5.33
CA TYR A 112 -23.85 9.49 -4.45
C TYR A 112 -24.21 8.80 -3.14
N LYS A 113 -24.07 7.48 -3.06
CA LYS A 113 -24.39 6.68 -1.88
C LYS A 113 -23.17 6.29 -1.05
N PHE A 114 -21.96 6.63 -1.50
CA PHE A 114 -20.75 6.33 -0.75
C PHE A 114 -20.57 7.33 0.40
N GLU A 115 -20.30 6.82 1.58
CA GLU A 115 -20.08 7.62 2.78
C GLU A 115 -18.76 8.38 2.71
N ALA A 116 -18.73 9.55 3.28
CA ALA A 116 -17.53 10.37 3.48
C ALA A 116 -16.68 10.60 2.20
N LEU A 117 -17.28 10.67 1.00
CA LEU A 117 -16.55 11.02 -0.21
C LEU A 117 -15.89 12.40 -0.09
N GLY A 118 -14.57 12.43 -0.17
CA GLY A 118 -13.77 13.65 -0.23
C GLY A 118 -13.61 14.18 -1.66
N LEU A 119 -12.71 15.15 -1.81
CA LEU A 119 -12.24 15.63 -3.10
C LEU A 119 -10.81 15.07 -3.30
N VAL A 120 -10.61 14.35 -4.39
CA VAL A 120 -9.32 13.79 -4.79
C VAL A 120 -8.93 14.31 -6.16
N ARG A 121 -7.65 14.25 -6.48
CA ARG A 121 -7.15 14.65 -7.78
C ARG A 121 -7.50 13.59 -8.81
N ASP A 122 -8.23 13.94 -9.86
CA ASP A 122 -8.40 13.08 -11.02
C ASP A 122 -7.16 13.17 -11.92
N GLY A 123 -6.26 12.20 -11.79
CA GLY A 123 -5.05 12.13 -12.59
C GLY A 123 -5.31 11.95 -14.08
N SER A 124 -6.43 11.30 -14.45
CA SER A 124 -6.80 11.04 -15.84
C SER A 124 -7.29 12.29 -16.57
N LYS A 125 -7.91 13.22 -15.84
CA LYS A 125 -8.43 14.50 -16.36
C LYS A 125 -7.50 15.68 -16.10
N SER A 126 -6.50 15.52 -15.23
CA SER A 126 -5.54 16.59 -14.89
C SER A 126 -4.46 16.72 -15.94
N THR A 127 -4.07 17.97 -16.24
CA THR A 127 -2.96 18.31 -17.13
C THR A 127 -1.88 19.06 -16.36
N ALA A 128 -0.74 19.35 -17.00
CA ALA A 128 0.33 20.14 -16.40
C ALA A 128 -0.12 21.58 -16.04
N SER A 129 -1.11 22.12 -16.76
CA SER A 129 -1.63 23.48 -16.57
C SER A 129 -2.93 23.54 -15.77
N LYS A 130 -3.67 22.42 -15.65
CA LYS A 130 -4.98 22.39 -14.99
C LYS A 130 -5.12 21.13 -14.15
N THR A 131 -5.27 21.30 -12.83
CA THR A 131 -5.62 20.22 -11.93
C THR A 131 -7.14 20.08 -11.86
N VAL A 132 -7.64 18.85 -12.02
CA VAL A 132 -9.06 18.52 -11.89
C VAL A 132 -9.25 17.73 -10.61
N TYR A 133 -10.25 18.10 -9.83
CA TYR A 133 -10.67 17.40 -8.60
C TYR A 133 -12.05 16.80 -8.80
N GLU A 134 -12.22 15.58 -8.32
CA GLU A 134 -13.48 14.83 -8.37
C GLU A 134 -13.77 14.22 -7.00
N LYS A 135 -15.00 13.76 -6.81
CA LYS A 135 -15.34 12.98 -5.62
C LYS A 135 -14.60 11.65 -5.61
N GLY A 136 -14.09 11.26 -4.44
CA GLY A 136 -13.33 10.02 -4.32
C GLY A 136 -12.72 9.79 -2.95
N TYR A 137 -11.84 8.81 -2.91
CA TYR A 137 -11.05 8.44 -1.73
C TYR A 137 -9.57 8.43 -2.08
N HIS A 138 -8.74 8.69 -1.09
CA HIS A 138 -7.31 8.37 -1.15
C HIS A 138 -7.09 6.92 -0.73
N VAL A 139 -6.06 6.32 -1.29
CA VAL A 139 -5.56 5.00 -0.89
C VAL A 139 -4.08 5.11 -0.63
N THR A 140 -3.67 4.83 0.61
CA THR A 140 -2.26 4.70 0.96
C THR A 140 -1.90 3.23 0.94
N GLU A 141 -0.93 2.86 0.13
CA GLU A 141 -0.46 1.48 -0.04
C GLU A 141 1.01 1.36 0.37
N ALA A 142 1.34 0.31 1.12
CA ALA A 142 2.72 -0.07 1.34
C ALA A 142 2.96 -1.50 0.86
N CYS A 143 3.93 -1.66 -0.03
CA CYS A 143 4.32 -2.94 -0.60
C CYS A 143 5.77 -3.31 -0.25
N VAL A 144 6.02 -4.59 -0.03
CA VAL A 144 7.36 -5.15 0.10
C VAL A 144 7.70 -6.02 -1.10
N LEU A 145 8.93 -5.94 -1.59
CA LEU A 145 9.40 -6.88 -2.59
C LEU A 145 9.83 -8.19 -1.93
N THR A 146 9.27 -9.30 -2.40
CA THR A 146 9.69 -10.64 -1.99
C THR A 146 11.10 -10.95 -2.53
N LYS A 147 11.69 -12.08 -2.06
CA LYS A 147 12.97 -12.59 -2.57
C LYS A 147 12.98 -12.82 -4.09
N ASN A 148 11.80 -13.03 -4.68
CA ASN A 148 11.62 -13.23 -6.13
C ASN A 148 11.19 -11.94 -6.85
N ASN A 149 11.33 -10.77 -6.23
CA ASN A 149 10.95 -9.46 -6.75
C ASN A 149 9.45 -9.29 -7.08
N HIS A 150 8.58 -10.06 -6.42
CA HIS A 150 7.13 -9.84 -6.51
C HIS A 150 6.70 -8.84 -5.44
N PRO A 151 5.98 -7.76 -5.78
CA PRO A 151 5.42 -6.84 -4.81
C PRO A 151 4.27 -7.52 -4.05
N VAL A 152 4.25 -7.36 -2.73
CA VAL A 152 3.18 -7.86 -1.87
C VAL A 152 2.78 -6.77 -0.90
N SER A 153 1.48 -6.50 -0.80
CA SER A 153 0.93 -5.49 0.10
C SER A 153 1.14 -5.88 1.56
N ILE A 154 1.56 -4.93 2.39
CA ILE A 154 1.66 -5.06 3.84
C ILE A 154 0.77 -4.06 4.58
N PHE A 155 0.31 -3.04 3.88
CA PHE A 155 -0.61 -2.02 4.36
C PHE A 155 -1.39 -1.49 3.17
N SER A 156 -2.70 -1.39 3.33
CA SER A 156 -3.59 -0.75 2.36
C SER A 156 -4.73 -0.12 3.13
N GLU A 157 -4.90 1.18 3.00
CA GLU A 157 -5.94 1.93 3.70
C GLU A 157 -6.61 2.93 2.76
N ILE A 158 -7.92 2.79 2.64
CA ILE A 158 -8.79 3.76 1.96
C ILE A 158 -9.17 4.80 3.00
N HIS A 159 -8.97 6.07 2.69
CA HIS A 159 -9.29 7.15 3.62
C HIS A 159 -9.78 8.40 2.90
N SER A 160 -10.42 9.29 3.65
CA SER A 160 -10.97 10.53 3.14
C SER A 160 -10.91 11.65 4.18
N SER A 161 -10.67 12.88 3.72
CA SER A 161 -10.72 14.09 4.55
C SER A 161 -12.12 14.40 5.10
N LYS A 162 -13.15 13.65 4.68
CA LYS A 162 -14.53 13.77 5.18
C LYS A 162 -14.86 12.77 6.27
N GLU A 163 -13.97 11.84 6.57
CA GLU A 163 -14.17 10.89 7.67
C GLU A 163 -14.06 11.58 9.02
N LYS A 164 -14.93 11.19 9.96
CA LYS A 164 -15.03 11.81 11.28
C LYS A 164 -13.73 11.80 12.08
N HIS A 165 -12.90 10.77 11.91
CA HIS A 165 -11.66 10.56 12.66
C HIS A 165 -10.41 10.80 11.82
N PHE A 166 -10.56 11.30 10.60
CA PHE A 166 -9.43 11.63 9.74
C PHE A 166 -8.67 12.84 10.31
N THR A 167 -7.38 12.70 10.46
CA THR A 167 -6.48 13.77 10.92
C THR A 167 -5.65 14.33 9.78
N SER A 168 -4.87 13.48 9.13
CA SER A 168 -4.09 13.88 7.94
C SER A 168 -3.64 12.67 7.11
N ILE A 169 -3.33 12.89 5.84
CA ILE A 169 -2.69 11.88 4.97
C ILE A 169 -1.36 11.42 5.58
N ASN A 170 -0.60 12.34 6.19
CA ASN A 170 0.66 12.00 6.82
C ASN A 170 0.51 10.95 7.94
N ASP A 171 -0.58 11.02 8.73
CA ASP A 171 -0.81 10.05 9.82
C ASP A 171 -1.10 8.66 9.27
N VAL A 172 -1.80 8.56 8.13
CA VAL A 172 -1.99 7.28 7.43
C VAL A 172 -0.65 6.75 6.92
N THR A 173 0.17 7.60 6.32
CA THR A 173 1.53 7.24 5.89
C THR A 173 2.39 6.79 7.07
N PHE A 174 2.30 7.47 8.22
CA PHE A 174 3.02 7.07 9.44
C PHE A 174 2.57 5.70 9.93
N SER A 175 1.28 5.40 9.88
CA SER A 175 0.74 4.07 10.20
C SER A 175 1.31 2.99 9.28
N ALA A 176 1.48 3.28 7.99
CA ALA A 176 2.12 2.38 7.04
C ALA A 176 3.61 2.15 7.37
N MET A 177 4.35 3.21 7.76
CA MET A 177 5.75 3.11 8.19
C MET A 177 5.87 2.27 9.48
N GLU A 178 5.03 2.55 10.48
CA GLU A 178 4.99 1.79 11.75
C GLU A 178 4.67 0.31 11.51
N ARG A 179 3.74 0.02 10.60
CA ARG A 179 3.42 -1.35 10.20
C ARG A 179 4.63 -2.06 9.62
N GLY A 180 5.33 -1.40 8.71
CA GLY A 180 6.54 -1.95 8.08
C GLY A 180 7.65 -2.19 9.11
N ALA A 181 7.92 -1.20 9.97
CA ALA A 181 8.92 -1.31 11.03
C ALA A 181 8.58 -2.43 12.03
N ALA A 182 7.33 -2.52 12.47
CA ALA A 182 6.88 -3.57 13.38
C ALA A 182 6.99 -4.97 12.75
N LEU A 183 6.75 -5.09 11.45
CA LEU A 183 6.77 -6.37 10.75
C LEU A 183 8.19 -6.89 10.51
N PHE A 184 9.13 -6.02 10.17
CA PHE A 184 10.48 -6.42 9.73
C PHE A 184 11.61 -6.03 10.69
N GLY A 185 11.37 -5.15 11.64
CA GLY A 185 12.38 -4.55 12.51
C GLY A 185 13.17 -3.48 11.76
N LYS A 186 14.10 -3.86 10.89
CA LYS A 186 14.90 -2.93 10.07
C LYS A 186 14.58 -3.12 8.57
N ALA A 187 14.19 -2.04 7.90
CA ALA A 187 13.86 -2.00 6.49
C ALA A 187 14.41 -0.73 5.83
N THR A 188 14.34 -0.66 4.50
CA THR A 188 14.56 0.58 3.74
C THR A 188 13.24 1.04 3.13
N PHE A 189 12.79 2.23 3.48
CA PHE A 189 11.57 2.81 2.89
C PHE A 189 11.91 3.58 1.62
N ALA A 190 11.23 3.26 0.53
CA ALA A 190 11.39 3.91 -0.77
C ALA A 190 10.10 4.67 -1.11
N MET A 191 10.22 5.97 -1.31
CA MET A 191 9.07 6.85 -1.56
C MET A 191 9.39 7.87 -2.64
N ASP A 192 8.35 8.32 -3.29
CA ASP A 192 8.45 9.30 -4.37
C ASP A 192 8.67 10.73 -3.85
N ARG A 193 8.60 11.69 -4.77
CA ARG A 193 8.77 13.12 -4.51
C ARG A 193 7.66 13.73 -3.64
N GLY A 194 6.47 13.13 -3.62
CA GLY A 194 5.35 13.58 -2.81
C GLY A 194 5.67 13.54 -1.32
N TYR A 195 6.55 12.63 -0.93
CA TYR A 195 6.97 12.44 0.46
C TYR A 195 8.23 13.23 0.87
N ASP A 196 8.68 14.18 0.03
CA ASP A 196 9.79 15.07 0.37
C ASP A 196 9.37 16.12 1.43
N ASP A 197 9.06 15.64 2.61
CA ASP A 197 8.69 16.42 3.79
C ASP A 197 9.57 16.04 4.99
N ASN A 198 9.94 17.05 5.76
CA ASN A 198 10.75 16.87 6.97
C ASN A 198 10.07 15.96 8.00
N LYS A 199 8.73 15.94 8.05
CA LYS A 199 7.98 15.05 8.95
C LYS A 199 8.21 13.57 8.61
N MET A 200 8.33 13.24 7.31
CA MET A 200 8.62 11.89 6.85
C MET A 200 10.02 11.45 7.28
N PHE A 201 11.02 12.30 7.10
CA PHE A 201 12.39 11.99 7.55
C PHE A 201 12.45 11.78 9.05
N LEU A 202 11.82 12.66 9.84
CA LEU A 202 11.80 12.51 11.30
C LEU A 202 11.13 11.21 11.73
N LYS A 203 9.97 10.88 11.13
CA LYS A 203 9.26 9.65 11.49
C LYS A 203 10.09 8.42 11.22
N LEU A 204 10.81 8.39 10.10
CA LEU A 204 11.70 7.28 9.76
C LEU A 204 12.93 7.21 10.67
N ASP A 205 13.49 8.37 11.06
CA ASP A 205 14.57 8.43 12.04
C ASP A 205 14.10 7.97 13.43
N GLU A 206 12.91 8.39 13.87
CA GLU A 206 12.29 7.91 15.13
C GLU A 206 12.09 6.38 15.13
N LEU A 207 11.73 5.82 13.99
CA LEU A 207 11.56 4.38 13.82
C LEU A 207 12.89 3.66 13.55
N GLU A 208 14.01 4.38 13.52
CA GLU A 208 15.35 3.86 13.23
C GLU A 208 15.44 3.14 11.88
N GLN A 209 14.68 3.61 10.87
CA GLN A 209 14.64 2.99 9.55
C GLN A 209 15.58 3.67 8.56
N ASP A 210 16.04 2.90 7.55
CA ASP A 210 16.72 3.47 6.39
C ASP A 210 15.67 3.97 5.38
N TYR A 211 16.02 4.98 4.57
CA TYR A 211 15.08 5.48 3.56
C TYR A 211 15.77 6.01 2.31
N VAL A 212 15.02 5.97 1.21
CA VAL A 212 15.35 6.58 -0.08
C VAL A 212 14.13 7.38 -0.53
N ILE A 213 14.21 8.70 -0.44
CA ILE A 213 13.12 9.60 -0.85
C ILE A 213 13.61 10.48 -1.99
N ARG A 214 12.84 10.55 -3.07
CA ARG A 214 13.12 11.43 -4.19
C ARG A 214 12.86 12.87 -3.79
N LEU A 215 13.89 13.72 -3.86
CA LEU A 215 13.76 15.12 -3.48
C LEU A 215 13.08 15.97 -4.55
N THR A 216 12.36 17.00 -4.11
CA THR A 216 11.87 18.09 -4.98
C THR A 216 13.01 18.99 -5.42
N ALA A 217 12.88 19.61 -6.60
CA ALA A 217 13.89 20.55 -7.11
C ALA A 217 14.10 21.77 -6.19
N LYS A 218 13.08 22.12 -5.40
CA LYS A 218 13.08 23.27 -4.49
C LYS A 218 13.72 22.97 -3.14
N ARG A 219 13.99 21.68 -2.80
CA ARG A 219 14.60 21.29 -1.53
C ARG A 219 15.97 21.94 -1.38
N LYS A 220 16.17 22.62 -0.26
CA LYS A 220 17.47 23.17 0.13
C LYS A 220 18.16 22.20 1.09
N LEU A 221 19.45 21.99 0.88
CA LEU A 221 20.31 21.15 1.69
C LEU A 221 21.47 21.98 2.23
N PHE A 222 21.91 21.71 3.45
CA PHE A 222 23.06 22.38 4.03
C PHE A 222 24.34 21.68 3.60
N PHE A 223 25.21 22.40 2.89
CA PHE A 223 26.45 21.86 2.35
C PHE A 223 27.56 22.92 2.41
N HIS A 224 28.70 22.57 3.02
CA HIS A 224 29.84 23.47 3.21
C HIS A 224 29.47 24.86 3.76
N GLY A 225 28.66 24.89 4.82
CA GLY A 225 28.28 26.15 5.48
C GLY A 225 27.19 26.97 4.77
N LYS A 226 26.64 26.50 3.65
CA LYS A 226 25.64 27.21 2.85
C LYS A 226 24.42 26.36 2.54
N TRP A 227 23.27 27.01 2.41
CA TRP A 227 22.05 26.38 1.93
C TRP A 227 22.01 26.39 0.40
N ILE A 228 22.04 25.23 -0.22
CA ILE A 228 22.08 25.06 -1.68
C ILE A 228 20.89 24.19 -2.11
N SER A 229 20.26 24.50 -3.24
CA SER A 229 19.18 23.64 -3.75
C SER A 229 19.73 22.27 -4.18
N ALA A 230 18.92 21.22 -3.98
CA ALA A 230 19.28 19.86 -4.36
C ALA A 230 19.67 19.76 -5.86
N THR A 231 19.01 20.55 -6.73
CA THR A 231 19.31 20.61 -8.16
C THR A 231 20.70 21.16 -8.44
N LEU A 232 21.09 22.26 -7.75
CA LEU A 232 22.43 22.83 -7.92
C LEU A 232 23.51 21.89 -7.43
N LEU A 233 23.34 21.26 -6.27
CA LEU A 233 24.25 20.25 -5.76
C LEU A 233 24.40 19.07 -6.74
N ARG A 234 23.30 18.59 -7.29
CA ARG A 234 23.30 17.55 -8.31
C ARG A 234 24.16 17.92 -9.52
N ASN A 235 24.05 19.16 -9.98
CA ASN A 235 24.78 19.63 -11.17
C ASN A 235 26.27 19.88 -10.90
N GLN A 236 26.64 20.20 -9.65
CA GLN A 236 28.02 20.50 -9.27
C GLN A 236 28.85 19.25 -8.97
N ARG A 237 28.22 18.14 -8.56
CA ARG A 237 28.94 16.90 -8.18
C ARG A 237 28.27 15.65 -8.70
N LYS A 238 29.10 14.68 -9.11
CA LYS A 238 28.67 13.31 -9.43
C LYS A 238 28.85 12.41 -8.19
N GLY A 239 27.92 11.47 -7.97
CA GLY A 239 28.03 10.47 -6.92
C GLY A 239 27.30 10.85 -5.62
N LYS A 240 27.69 10.22 -4.52
CA LYS A 240 27.09 10.43 -3.19
C LYS A 240 27.65 11.67 -2.53
N ILE A 241 26.80 12.55 -2.07
CA ILE A 241 27.16 13.77 -1.35
C ILE A 241 26.61 13.66 0.08
N LYS A 242 27.49 13.69 1.08
CA LYS A 242 27.07 13.83 2.47
C LYS A 242 26.49 15.21 2.69
N THR A 243 25.33 15.30 3.28
CA THR A 243 24.61 16.55 3.54
C THR A 243 23.88 16.46 4.87
N THR A 244 23.33 17.56 5.32
CA THR A 244 22.53 17.63 6.54
C THR A 244 21.15 18.14 6.18
N LEU A 245 20.13 17.42 6.64
CA LEU A 245 18.75 17.90 6.68
C LEU A 245 18.52 18.54 8.05
N THR A 246 17.83 19.67 8.10
CA THR A 246 17.51 20.35 9.35
C THR A 246 16.00 20.44 9.51
N TYR A 247 15.50 19.98 10.66
CA TYR A 247 14.10 20.08 11.05
C TYR A 247 13.98 20.47 12.51
N LYS A 248 13.16 21.51 12.81
CA LYS A 248 12.99 22.06 14.18
C LYS A 248 14.32 22.26 14.95
N GLY A 249 15.35 22.70 14.25
CA GLY A 249 16.67 22.94 14.83
C GLY A 249 17.55 21.70 15.00
N GLN A 250 17.06 20.50 14.79
CA GLN A 250 17.84 19.27 14.80
C GLN A 250 18.48 19.02 13.44
N LYS A 251 19.69 18.50 13.45
CA LYS A 251 20.46 18.17 12.25
C LYS A 251 20.47 16.65 12.06
N HIS A 252 20.07 16.19 10.91
CA HIS A 252 20.07 14.79 10.51
C HIS A 252 21.06 14.58 9.38
N GLU A 253 21.98 13.64 9.53
CA GLU A 253 22.91 13.29 8.47
C GLU A 253 22.19 12.51 7.37
N ALA A 254 22.42 12.89 6.12
CA ALA A 254 21.86 12.24 4.96
C ALA A 254 22.86 12.17 3.81
N CYS A 255 22.63 11.25 2.89
CA CYS A 255 23.38 11.18 1.64
C CYS A 255 22.47 11.55 0.47
N LEU A 256 22.84 12.56 -0.30
CA LEU A 256 22.23 12.84 -1.59
C LEU A 256 22.91 11.98 -2.66
N SER A 257 22.12 11.20 -3.38
CA SER A 257 22.59 10.42 -4.53
C SER A 257 21.92 10.92 -5.80
N HIS A 258 22.69 11.01 -6.87
CA HIS A 258 22.17 11.35 -8.20
C HIS A 258 22.11 10.09 -9.04
N VAL A 259 20.90 9.76 -9.49
CA VAL A 259 20.65 8.69 -10.48
C VAL A 259 20.38 9.38 -11.82
N LYS A 260 21.07 8.94 -12.88
CA LYS A 260 20.82 9.40 -14.25
C LYS A 260 19.57 8.76 -14.81
#